data_6c824c41f1dcd8559ed44f0f269dcfa9
#
_entry.id   6c824c41f1dcd8559ed44f0f269dcfa9
#
_cell.length_a   1.000
_cell.length_b   1.000
_cell.length_c   1.000
_cell.angle_alpha   90.00
_cell.angle_beta   90.00
_cell.angle_gamma   90.00
#
_symmetry.space_group_name_H-M   'P 1'
#
loop_
_entity.id
_entity.type
_entity.pdbx_description
1 polymer ?
#
loop_
_entity_poly.entity_id
_entity_poly.type
_entity_poly.pdbx_seq_one_letter_code
_entity_poly.pdbx_strand_id
1 'polypeptide(L)'
;MARKDVLLAMLVVVAWGLNFVVIKVGLHAMPPLMLAGLRFLLVAFPALLFVARPKVPMRLLLGYGLTISFGQFAFLFCAIKFGMPAGLASLVLQAQAFFTIILGAGIFGERLQVKQLVGIALAVVGVLVLIEASLTGQHIPMLGFMLTLAGAFNWACGNIFNKKIMQHSSRPAVMALVGWSALIPIVPFMVCSLIFDGP
;
A
#
# COMPACT_ATOMS: atom_id res chain seq x y z
N MET A 1 -14.28 -3.18 23.33
CA MET A 1 -13.63 -2.00 22.72
C MET A 1 -14.19 -0.75 23.37
N ALA A 2 -13.35 0.21 23.75
CA ALA A 2 -13.84 1.49 24.25
C ALA A 2 -14.54 2.27 23.12
N ARG A 3 -15.53 3.12 23.46
CA ARG A 3 -16.24 3.95 22.46
C ARG A 3 -15.27 4.80 21.60
N LYS A 4 -14.18 5.26 22.21
CA LYS A 4 -13.10 5.99 21.52
C LYS A 4 -12.43 5.17 20.41
N ASP A 5 -12.18 3.87 20.66
CA ASP A 5 -11.54 2.98 19.70
C ASP A 5 -12.43 2.73 18.48
N VAL A 6 -13.74 2.61 18.72
CA VAL A 6 -14.73 2.46 17.64
C VAL A 6 -14.80 3.72 16.77
N LEU A 7 -14.84 4.90 17.40
CA LEU A 7 -14.84 6.18 16.68
C LEU A 7 -13.56 6.36 15.85
N LEU A 8 -12.40 6.04 16.41
CA LEU A 8 -11.13 6.09 15.68
C LEU A 8 -11.09 5.10 14.51
N ALA A 9 -11.59 3.87 14.71
CA ALA A 9 -11.69 2.89 13.64
C ALA A 9 -12.60 3.38 12.51
N MET A 10 -13.76 3.96 12.83
CA MET A 10 -14.68 4.53 11.84
C MET A 10 -14.04 5.70 11.09
N LEU A 11 -13.32 6.58 11.78
CA LEU A 11 -12.58 7.68 11.15
C LEU A 11 -11.55 7.16 10.13
N VAL A 12 -10.80 6.10 10.50
CA VAL A 12 -9.83 5.47 9.60
C VAL A 12 -10.52 4.88 8.37
N VAL A 13 -11.64 4.17 8.54
CA VAL A 13 -12.40 3.58 7.42
C VAL A 13 -12.89 4.66 6.46
N VAL A 14 -13.47 5.75 7.00
CA VAL A 14 -13.95 6.88 6.19
C VAL A 14 -12.78 7.56 5.46
N ALA A 15 -11.69 7.85 6.17
CA ALA A 15 -10.51 8.49 5.58
C ALA A 15 -9.91 7.64 4.45
N TRP A 16 -9.84 6.32 4.63
CA TRP A 16 -9.34 5.40 3.60
C TRP A 16 -10.29 5.30 2.42
N GLY A 17 -11.60 5.22 2.65
CA GLY A 17 -12.59 5.24 1.57
C GLY A 17 -12.52 6.50 0.73
N LEU A 18 -12.49 7.67 1.38
CA LEU A 18 -12.33 8.97 0.71
C LEU A 18 -11.01 9.06 -0.06
N ASN A 19 -9.93 8.48 0.44
CA ASN A 19 -8.64 8.47 -0.24
C ASN A 19 -8.73 7.85 -1.65
N PHE A 20 -9.48 6.76 -1.85
CA PHE A 20 -9.66 6.16 -3.18
C PHE A 20 -10.45 7.08 -4.13
N VAL A 21 -11.43 7.81 -3.60
CA VAL A 21 -12.17 8.81 -4.39
C VAL A 21 -11.25 9.95 -4.80
N VAL A 22 -10.43 10.48 -3.88
CA VAL A 22 -9.47 11.55 -4.15
C VAL A 22 -8.43 11.10 -5.20
N ILE A 23 -7.92 9.87 -5.11
CA ILE A 23 -7.02 9.31 -6.11
C ILE A 23 -7.70 9.30 -7.48
N LYS A 24 -8.92 8.75 -7.56
CA LYS A 24 -9.67 8.68 -8.82
C LYS A 24 -9.87 10.06 -9.44
N VAL A 25 -10.30 11.03 -8.65
CA VAL A 25 -10.50 12.41 -9.12
C VAL A 25 -9.17 13.04 -9.56
N GLY A 26 -8.10 12.88 -8.78
CA GLY A 26 -6.77 13.41 -9.11
C GLY A 26 -6.21 12.85 -10.42
N LEU A 27 -6.48 11.59 -10.73
CA LEU A 27 -6.03 10.92 -11.96
C LEU A 27 -6.74 11.44 -13.24
N HIS A 28 -7.81 12.22 -13.13
CA HIS A 28 -8.38 12.94 -14.27
C HIS A 28 -7.56 14.17 -14.65
N ALA A 29 -6.87 14.79 -13.70
CA ALA A 29 -6.12 16.02 -13.91
C ALA A 29 -4.61 15.82 -14.04
N MET A 30 -4.07 14.70 -13.52
CA MET A 30 -2.62 14.47 -13.44
C MET A 30 -2.24 13.04 -13.79
N PRO A 31 -1.01 12.83 -14.33
CA PRO A 31 -0.45 11.50 -14.50
C PRO A 31 -0.31 10.75 -13.17
N PRO A 32 -0.43 9.40 -13.18
CA PRO A 32 -0.50 8.60 -11.95
C PRO A 32 0.74 8.73 -11.07
N LEU A 33 1.92 8.68 -11.66
CA LEU A 33 3.17 8.70 -10.90
C LEU A 33 3.50 10.11 -10.38
N MET A 34 3.17 11.14 -11.15
CA MET A 34 3.29 12.54 -10.73
C MET A 34 2.37 12.82 -9.52
N LEU A 35 1.11 12.42 -9.60
CA LEU A 35 0.15 12.59 -8.51
C LEU A 35 0.62 11.89 -7.23
N ALA A 36 1.14 10.66 -7.36
CA ALA A 36 1.70 9.93 -6.24
C ALA A 36 2.91 10.65 -5.63
N GLY A 37 3.85 11.11 -6.45
CA GLY A 37 5.04 11.85 -6.01
C GLY A 37 4.71 13.13 -5.26
N LEU A 38 3.80 13.95 -5.79
CA LEU A 38 3.31 15.18 -5.14
C LEU A 38 2.65 14.90 -3.79
N ARG A 39 1.86 13.84 -3.72
CA ARG A 39 1.24 13.41 -2.46
C ARG A 39 2.29 13.11 -1.38
N PHE A 40 3.32 12.35 -1.73
CA PHE A 40 4.39 12.03 -0.78
C PHE A 40 5.23 13.25 -0.42
N LEU A 41 5.43 14.18 -1.34
CA LEU A 41 6.08 15.46 -1.07
C LEU A 41 5.31 16.26 -0.01
N LEU A 42 3.99 16.37 -0.16
CA LEU A 42 3.11 17.07 0.79
C LEU A 42 3.07 16.41 2.18
N VAL A 43 3.23 15.09 2.26
CA VAL A 43 3.32 14.37 3.54
C VAL A 43 4.69 14.52 4.18
N ALA A 44 5.75 14.39 3.39
CA ALA A 44 7.13 14.41 3.89
C ALA A 44 7.54 15.79 4.41
N PHE A 45 7.20 16.86 3.68
CA PHE A 45 7.66 18.20 4.00
C PHE A 45 7.23 18.67 5.40
N PRO A 46 5.94 18.62 5.79
CA PRO A 46 5.54 18.97 7.15
C PRO A 46 6.14 18.03 8.21
N ALA A 47 6.20 16.72 7.91
CA ALA A 47 6.69 15.74 8.88
C ALA A 47 8.16 15.98 9.25
N LEU A 48 9.00 16.38 8.29
CA LEU A 48 10.42 16.69 8.53
C LEU A 48 10.63 17.85 9.48
N LEU A 49 9.72 18.83 9.50
CA LEU A 49 9.85 20.01 10.36
C LEU A 49 9.52 19.68 11.83
N PHE A 50 8.66 18.71 12.07
CA PHE A 50 8.12 18.43 13.40
C PHE A 50 8.57 17.10 14.00
N VAL A 51 9.16 16.21 13.20
CA VAL A 51 9.46 14.85 13.63
C VAL A 51 10.93 14.50 13.45
N ALA A 52 11.59 14.15 14.56
CA ALA A 52 13.00 13.74 14.53
C ALA A 52 13.19 12.43 13.74
N ARG A 53 14.37 12.31 13.12
CA ARG A 53 14.74 11.11 12.36
C ARG A 53 14.67 9.85 13.22
N PRO A 54 14.02 8.77 12.77
CA PRO A 54 13.97 7.52 13.50
C PRO A 54 15.36 6.86 13.53
N LYS A 55 15.75 6.36 14.71
CA LYS A 55 17.01 5.63 14.90
C LYS A 55 16.88 4.18 14.43
N VAL A 56 16.74 3.99 13.12
CA VAL A 56 16.63 2.67 12.48
C VAL A 56 17.68 2.52 11.39
N PRO A 57 18.12 1.27 11.09
CA PRO A 57 19.03 1.02 9.99
C PRO A 57 18.47 1.54 8.66
N MET A 58 19.27 2.28 7.90
CA MET A 58 18.84 2.88 6.63
C MET A 58 18.31 1.82 5.65
N ARG A 59 18.91 0.63 5.63
CA ARG A 59 18.44 -0.49 4.75
C ARG A 59 17.00 -0.87 5.03
N LEU A 60 16.57 -0.89 6.29
CA LEU A 60 15.19 -1.22 6.67
C LEU A 60 14.25 -0.06 6.33
N LEU A 61 14.67 1.19 6.55
CA LEU A 61 13.88 2.36 6.19
C LEU A 61 13.69 2.45 4.67
N LEU A 62 14.73 2.22 3.89
CA LEU A 62 14.67 2.16 2.42
C LEU A 62 13.76 1.03 1.96
N GLY A 63 13.93 -0.19 2.50
CA GLY A 63 13.06 -1.32 2.17
C GLY A 63 11.59 -1.03 2.45
N TYR A 64 11.29 -0.44 3.61
CA TYR A 64 9.95 -0.02 3.98
C TYR A 64 9.40 1.03 3.01
N GLY A 65 10.15 2.11 2.75
CA GLY A 65 9.70 3.20 1.88
C GLY A 65 9.55 2.78 0.41
N LEU A 66 10.47 1.96 -0.11
CA LEU A 66 10.39 1.48 -1.50
C LEU A 66 9.25 0.50 -1.71
N THR A 67 8.89 -0.30 -0.72
CA THR A 67 7.80 -1.27 -0.87
C THR A 67 6.44 -0.66 -0.57
N ILE A 68 6.23 -0.11 0.64
CA ILE A 68 4.91 0.37 1.07
C ILE A 68 4.57 1.77 0.51
N SER A 69 5.57 2.63 0.30
CA SER A 69 5.32 3.99 -0.16
C SER A 69 5.49 4.14 -1.68
N PHE A 70 6.48 3.51 -2.30
CA PHE A 70 6.66 3.60 -3.74
C PHE A 70 5.92 2.47 -4.46
N GLY A 71 6.31 1.20 -4.29
CA GLY A 71 5.80 0.08 -5.08
C GLY A 71 4.29 -0.08 -4.96
N GLN A 72 3.75 -0.07 -3.73
CA GLN A 72 2.31 -0.17 -3.51
C GLN A 72 1.55 0.92 -4.26
N PHE A 73 1.95 2.19 -4.09
CA PHE A 73 1.21 3.31 -4.69
C PHE A 73 1.44 3.44 -6.19
N ALA A 74 2.64 3.15 -6.70
CA ALA A 74 2.90 3.11 -8.13
C ALA A 74 1.94 2.14 -8.83
N PHE A 75 1.88 0.91 -8.35
CA PHE A 75 0.99 -0.11 -8.92
C PHE A 75 -0.48 0.25 -8.75
N LEU A 76 -0.90 0.76 -7.60
CA LEU A 76 -2.29 1.13 -7.34
C LEU A 76 -2.76 2.28 -8.24
N PHE A 77 -1.96 3.34 -8.36
CA PHE A 77 -2.34 4.50 -9.18
C PHE A 77 -2.38 4.13 -10.66
N CYS A 78 -1.40 3.36 -11.14
CA CYS A 78 -1.44 2.82 -12.50
C CYS A 78 -2.64 1.90 -12.71
N ALA A 79 -2.98 1.02 -11.76
CA ALA A 79 -4.15 0.15 -11.86
C ALA A 79 -5.44 0.94 -12.09
N ILE A 80 -5.65 2.00 -11.29
CA ILE A 80 -6.84 2.87 -11.41
C ILE A 80 -6.81 3.63 -12.74
N LYS A 81 -5.64 4.12 -13.17
CA LYS A 81 -5.46 4.79 -14.48
C LYS A 81 -5.80 3.86 -15.63
N PHE A 82 -5.42 2.57 -15.55
CA PHE A 82 -5.77 1.55 -16.54
C PHE A 82 -7.17 0.97 -16.37
N GLY A 83 -8.06 1.68 -15.69
CA GLY A 83 -9.48 1.39 -15.65
C GLY A 83 -9.94 0.51 -14.49
N MET A 84 -9.06 0.15 -13.53
CA MET A 84 -9.49 -0.58 -12.33
C MET A 84 -10.47 0.28 -11.52
N PRO A 85 -11.70 -0.17 -11.26
CA PRO A 85 -12.63 0.58 -10.43
C PRO A 85 -12.08 0.79 -9.01
N ALA A 86 -12.09 2.03 -8.51
CA ALA A 86 -11.49 2.37 -7.22
C ALA A 86 -12.05 1.54 -6.05
N GLY A 87 -13.35 1.24 -6.07
CA GLY A 87 -13.98 0.36 -5.08
C GLY A 87 -13.44 -1.07 -5.12
N LEU A 88 -13.30 -1.66 -6.32
CA LEU A 88 -12.70 -2.99 -6.48
C LEU A 88 -11.20 -2.98 -6.13
N ALA A 89 -10.47 -1.93 -6.51
CA ALA A 89 -9.08 -1.77 -6.14
C ALA A 89 -8.91 -1.79 -4.61
N SER A 90 -9.79 -1.13 -3.86
CA SER A 90 -9.76 -1.13 -2.39
C SER A 90 -9.97 -2.53 -1.80
N LEU A 91 -10.84 -3.35 -2.39
CA LEU A 91 -11.08 -4.72 -1.95
C LEU A 91 -9.91 -5.64 -2.29
N VAL A 92 -9.44 -5.61 -3.54
CA VAL A 92 -8.31 -6.44 -4.01
C VAL A 92 -7.03 -6.11 -3.26
N LEU A 93 -6.82 -4.84 -2.93
CA LEU A 93 -5.65 -4.39 -2.16
C LEU A 93 -5.60 -5.03 -0.76
N GLN A 94 -6.72 -5.46 -0.20
CA GLN A 94 -6.76 -6.19 1.09
C GLN A 94 -6.09 -7.57 1.03
N ALA A 95 -5.81 -8.10 -0.16
CA ALA A 95 -4.99 -9.29 -0.32
C ALA A 95 -3.60 -9.14 0.33
N GLN A 96 -3.16 -7.90 0.59
CA GLN A 96 -1.95 -7.61 1.36
C GLN A 96 -1.91 -8.34 2.72
N ALA A 97 -3.05 -8.55 3.37
CA ALA A 97 -3.11 -9.26 4.64
C ALA A 97 -2.67 -10.72 4.50
N PHE A 98 -3.12 -11.41 3.44
CA PHE A 98 -2.75 -12.79 3.16
C PHE A 98 -1.28 -12.91 2.75
N PHE A 99 -0.82 -12.03 1.86
CA PHE A 99 0.60 -11.97 1.50
C PHE A 99 1.49 -11.72 2.74
N THR A 100 1.06 -10.83 3.65
CA THR A 100 1.79 -10.55 4.89
C THR A 100 1.90 -11.79 5.78
N ILE A 101 0.82 -12.58 5.90
CA ILE A 101 0.81 -13.83 6.69
C ILE A 101 1.76 -14.86 6.07
N ILE A 102 1.69 -15.05 4.75
CA ILE A 102 2.54 -16.01 4.02
C ILE A 102 4.03 -15.62 4.13
N LEU A 103 4.34 -14.34 3.87
CA LEU A 103 5.71 -13.83 3.99
C LEU A 103 6.20 -13.89 5.44
N GLY A 104 5.34 -13.60 6.41
CA GLY A 104 5.64 -13.70 7.84
C GLY A 104 6.00 -15.12 8.25
N ALA A 105 5.23 -16.09 7.80
CA ALA A 105 5.52 -17.51 8.03
C ALA A 105 6.86 -17.93 7.41
N GLY A 106 7.11 -17.55 6.14
CA GLY A 106 8.35 -17.93 5.44
C GLY A 106 9.60 -17.24 5.98
N ILE A 107 9.52 -15.96 6.37
CA ILE A 107 10.68 -15.15 6.77
C ILE A 107 10.98 -15.26 8.27
N PHE A 108 9.94 -15.34 9.10
CA PHE A 108 10.10 -15.41 10.57
C PHE A 108 9.86 -16.80 11.16
N GLY A 109 9.53 -17.80 10.33
CA GLY A 109 9.23 -19.15 10.79
C GLY A 109 7.95 -19.23 11.63
N GLU A 110 7.00 -18.31 11.44
CA GLU A 110 5.76 -18.27 12.21
C GLU A 110 4.86 -19.45 11.81
N ARG A 111 4.31 -20.13 12.79
CA ARG A 111 3.35 -21.22 12.54
C ARG A 111 2.00 -20.63 12.15
N LEU A 112 1.49 -21.02 11.00
CA LEU A 112 0.17 -20.63 10.54
C LEU A 112 -0.90 -21.28 11.41
N GLN A 113 -1.82 -20.46 11.91
CA GLN A 113 -2.99 -20.97 12.63
C GLN A 113 -4.04 -21.44 11.63
N VAL A 114 -4.87 -22.41 12.03
CA VAL A 114 -5.96 -22.95 11.17
C VAL A 114 -6.88 -21.83 10.67
N LYS A 115 -7.20 -20.85 11.54
CA LYS A 115 -8.02 -19.69 11.15
C LYS A 115 -7.38 -18.86 10.02
N GLN A 116 -6.05 -18.73 10.02
CA GLN A 116 -5.32 -18.02 8.96
C GLN A 116 -5.34 -18.81 7.65
N LEU A 117 -5.18 -20.14 7.71
CA LEU A 117 -5.28 -21.01 6.54
C LEU A 117 -6.68 -20.94 5.89
N VAL A 118 -7.73 -20.97 6.69
CA VAL A 118 -9.11 -20.78 6.21
C VAL A 118 -9.29 -19.40 5.56
N GLY A 119 -8.75 -18.34 6.18
CA GLY A 119 -8.78 -16.98 5.61
C GLY A 119 -8.05 -16.89 4.27
N ILE A 120 -6.86 -17.52 4.16
CA ILE A 120 -6.11 -17.58 2.90
C ILE A 120 -6.91 -18.34 1.83
N ALA A 121 -7.49 -19.49 2.16
CA ALA A 121 -8.30 -20.28 1.22
C ALA A 121 -9.49 -19.47 0.70
N LEU A 122 -10.23 -18.79 1.57
CA LEU A 122 -11.33 -17.90 1.18
C LEU A 122 -10.88 -16.75 0.28
N ALA A 123 -9.71 -16.17 0.57
CA ALA A 123 -9.14 -15.12 -0.27
C ALA A 123 -8.76 -15.61 -1.66
N VAL A 124 -8.16 -16.80 -1.76
CA VAL A 124 -7.84 -17.43 -3.05
C VAL A 124 -9.12 -17.63 -3.87
N VAL A 125 -10.18 -18.16 -3.25
CA VAL A 125 -11.49 -18.29 -3.91
C VAL A 125 -12.00 -16.94 -4.39
N GLY A 126 -11.96 -15.89 -3.55
CA GLY A 126 -12.38 -14.55 -3.94
C GLY A 126 -11.57 -13.99 -5.13
N VAL A 127 -10.26 -14.20 -5.15
CA VAL A 127 -9.40 -13.82 -6.28
C VAL A 127 -9.76 -14.58 -7.55
N LEU A 128 -10.02 -15.88 -7.46
CA LEU A 128 -10.44 -16.70 -8.62
C LEU A 128 -11.78 -16.24 -9.20
N VAL A 129 -12.75 -15.92 -8.36
CA VAL A 129 -14.04 -15.35 -8.79
C VAL A 129 -13.85 -14.02 -9.50
N LEU A 130 -12.97 -13.15 -9.01
CA LEU A 130 -12.68 -11.87 -9.67
C LEU A 130 -11.93 -12.05 -11.01
N ILE A 131 -11.06 -13.05 -11.11
CA ILE A 131 -10.39 -13.40 -12.38
C ILE A 131 -11.44 -13.89 -13.39
N GLU A 132 -12.32 -14.78 -12.99
CA GLU A 132 -13.41 -15.28 -13.86
C GLU A 132 -14.29 -14.13 -14.33
N ALA A 133 -14.72 -13.25 -13.43
CA ALA A 133 -15.50 -12.06 -13.77
C ALA A 133 -14.77 -11.14 -14.76
N SER A 134 -13.44 -11.01 -14.62
CA SER A 134 -12.61 -10.24 -15.56
C SER A 134 -12.54 -10.89 -16.95
N LEU A 135 -12.45 -12.21 -17.02
CA LEU A 135 -12.37 -12.96 -18.28
C LEU A 135 -13.73 -13.02 -18.99
N THR A 136 -14.84 -13.00 -18.26
CA THR A 136 -16.21 -13.05 -18.81
C THR A 136 -16.76 -11.69 -19.24
N GLY A 137 -15.92 -10.65 -19.27
CA GLY A 137 -16.26 -9.34 -19.82
C GLY A 137 -17.02 -8.41 -18.87
N GLN A 138 -17.02 -8.67 -17.57
CA GLN A 138 -17.61 -7.78 -16.57
C GLN A 138 -16.76 -6.54 -16.25
N HIS A 139 -16.20 -5.87 -17.27
CA HIS A 139 -15.50 -4.59 -17.17
C HIS A 139 -14.39 -4.47 -16.10
N ILE A 140 -13.78 -5.59 -15.67
CA ILE A 140 -12.61 -5.58 -14.79
C ILE A 140 -11.38 -5.75 -15.69
N PRO A 141 -10.56 -4.71 -15.93
CA PRO A 141 -9.37 -4.84 -16.76
C PRO A 141 -8.35 -5.74 -16.06
N MET A 142 -7.97 -6.84 -16.70
CA MET A 142 -7.01 -7.83 -16.15
C MET A 142 -5.69 -7.16 -15.76
N LEU A 143 -5.20 -6.20 -16.57
CA LEU A 143 -3.99 -5.44 -16.23
C LEU A 143 -4.16 -4.66 -14.92
N GLY A 144 -5.27 -3.94 -14.75
CA GLY A 144 -5.56 -3.18 -13.53
C GLY A 144 -5.67 -4.10 -12.30
N PHE A 145 -6.27 -5.28 -12.48
CA PHE A 145 -6.37 -6.29 -11.43
C PHE A 145 -4.97 -6.80 -11.00
N MET A 146 -4.12 -7.19 -11.97
CA MET A 146 -2.76 -7.66 -11.69
C MET A 146 -1.89 -6.59 -11.05
N LEU A 147 -1.99 -5.34 -11.50
CA LEU A 147 -1.31 -4.21 -10.88
C LEU A 147 -1.78 -3.99 -9.44
N THR A 148 -3.07 -4.13 -9.16
CA THR A 148 -3.59 -4.01 -7.79
C THR A 148 -3.05 -5.11 -6.88
N LEU A 149 -2.96 -6.36 -7.37
CA LEU A 149 -2.34 -7.47 -6.63
C LEU A 149 -0.84 -7.24 -6.41
N ALA A 150 -0.12 -6.72 -7.39
CA ALA A 150 1.29 -6.33 -7.24
C ALA A 150 1.45 -5.22 -6.18
N GLY A 151 0.53 -4.25 -6.12
CA GLY A 151 0.46 -3.26 -5.06
C GLY A 151 0.23 -3.87 -3.69
N ALA A 152 -0.70 -4.82 -3.58
CA ALA A 152 -0.97 -5.56 -2.34
C ALA A 152 0.26 -6.36 -1.87
N PHE A 153 0.97 -7.01 -2.78
CA PHE A 153 2.21 -7.73 -2.48
C PHE A 153 3.32 -6.78 -1.98
N ASN A 154 3.50 -5.63 -2.63
CA ASN A 154 4.45 -4.61 -2.17
C ASN A 154 4.09 -4.07 -0.78
N TRP A 155 2.81 -3.87 -0.49
CA TRP A 155 2.36 -3.51 0.86
C TRP A 155 2.73 -4.59 1.87
N ALA A 156 2.49 -5.86 1.55
CA ALA A 156 2.88 -6.98 2.42
C ALA A 156 4.38 -7.01 2.69
N CYS A 157 5.23 -6.79 1.67
CA CYS A 157 6.68 -6.65 1.85
C CYS A 157 7.01 -5.49 2.81
N GLY A 158 6.32 -4.35 2.67
CA GLY A 158 6.46 -3.22 3.59
C GLY A 158 6.09 -3.58 5.03
N ASN A 159 5.04 -4.37 5.24
CA ASN A 159 4.66 -4.87 6.57
C ASN A 159 5.76 -5.76 7.18
N ILE A 160 6.46 -6.56 6.36
CA ILE A 160 7.62 -7.34 6.81
C ILE A 160 8.79 -6.44 7.24
N PHE A 161 9.10 -5.41 6.46
CA PHE A 161 10.12 -4.42 6.86
C PHE A 161 9.70 -3.68 8.12
N ASN A 162 8.44 -3.26 8.24
CA ASN A 162 7.91 -2.64 9.44
C ASN A 162 8.08 -3.54 10.68
N LYS A 163 7.75 -4.82 10.56
CA LYS A 163 7.93 -5.79 11.65
C LYS A 163 9.41 -5.90 12.05
N LYS A 164 10.33 -5.99 11.09
CA LYS A 164 11.78 -5.98 11.38
C LYS A 164 12.22 -4.70 12.08
N ILE A 165 11.70 -3.53 11.68
CA ILE A 165 11.98 -2.25 12.32
C ILE A 165 11.49 -2.25 13.78
N MET A 166 10.27 -2.73 14.03
CA MET A 166 9.69 -2.79 15.37
C MET A 166 10.37 -3.80 16.31
N GLN A 167 11.12 -4.75 15.76
CA GLN A 167 11.95 -5.68 16.54
C GLN A 167 13.30 -5.07 16.97
N HIS A 168 13.72 -3.95 16.40
CA HIS A 168 14.93 -3.24 16.84
C HIS A 168 14.71 -2.59 18.22
N SER A 169 15.81 -2.45 18.98
CA SER A 169 15.80 -1.98 20.37
C SER A 169 15.24 -0.56 20.56
N SER A 170 15.29 0.28 19.55
CA SER A 170 14.67 1.61 19.56
C SER A 170 13.41 1.59 18.71
N ARG A 171 12.28 1.20 19.31
CA ARG A 171 10.98 1.28 18.61
C ARG A 171 10.69 2.72 18.20
N PRO A 172 10.79 3.07 16.92
CA PRO A 172 10.54 4.44 16.50
C PRO A 172 9.05 4.80 16.69
N ALA A 173 8.79 6.07 16.96
CA ALA A 173 7.43 6.57 16.88
C ALA A 173 6.89 6.34 15.46
N VAL A 174 5.66 5.84 15.32
CA VAL A 174 5.04 5.54 14.01
C VAL A 174 5.05 6.77 13.10
N MET A 175 4.80 7.96 13.67
CA MET A 175 4.87 9.23 12.92
C MET A 175 6.25 9.52 12.33
N ALA A 176 7.32 9.19 13.08
CA ALA A 176 8.69 9.34 12.58
C ALA A 176 8.97 8.37 11.42
N LEU A 177 8.54 7.11 11.55
CA LEU A 177 8.71 6.13 10.49
C LEU A 177 7.98 6.53 9.22
N VAL A 178 6.70 6.90 9.33
CA VAL A 178 5.86 7.30 8.19
C VAL A 178 6.38 8.57 7.54
N GLY A 179 6.67 9.62 8.32
CA GLY A 179 7.13 10.90 7.79
C GLY A 179 8.48 10.79 7.06
N TRP A 180 9.45 10.11 7.65
CA TRP A 180 10.78 9.95 7.04
C TRP A 180 10.79 8.97 5.88
N SER A 181 9.97 7.91 5.91
CA SER A 181 9.82 6.99 4.78
C SER A 181 9.11 7.63 3.59
N ALA A 182 8.30 8.67 3.81
CA ALA A 182 7.63 9.41 2.74
C ALA A 182 8.59 10.19 1.82
N LEU A 183 9.84 10.46 2.25
CA LEU A 183 10.88 11.03 1.39
C LEU A 183 11.35 10.07 0.31
N ILE A 184 11.40 8.77 0.63
CA ILE A 184 12.02 7.75 -0.22
C ILE A 184 11.34 7.64 -1.59
N PRO A 185 10.00 7.62 -1.69
CA PRO A 185 9.31 7.46 -2.96
C PRO A 185 9.32 8.70 -3.84
N ILE A 186 9.66 9.89 -3.34
CA ILE A 186 9.58 11.14 -4.10
C ILE A 186 10.46 11.07 -5.34
N VAL A 187 11.74 10.75 -5.17
CA VAL A 187 12.70 10.68 -6.30
C VAL A 187 12.29 9.61 -7.32
N PRO A 188 12.07 8.33 -6.93
CA PRO A 188 11.64 7.33 -7.90
C PRO A 188 10.30 7.66 -8.57
N PHE A 189 9.33 8.28 -7.89
CA PHE A 189 8.10 8.72 -8.54
C PHE A 189 8.35 9.80 -9.59
N MET A 190 9.15 10.82 -9.28
CA MET A 190 9.48 11.87 -10.25
C MET A 190 10.24 11.32 -11.45
N VAL A 191 11.22 10.45 -11.23
CA VAL A 191 11.97 9.81 -12.33
C VAL A 191 11.05 8.93 -13.18
N CYS A 192 10.24 8.09 -12.57
CA CYS A 192 9.29 7.25 -13.30
C CYS A 192 8.23 8.08 -14.02
N SER A 193 7.74 9.16 -13.44
CA SER A 193 6.79 10.06 -14.11
C SER A 193 7.39 10.68 -15.37
N LEU A 194 8.64 11.14 -15.32
CA LEU A 194 9.32 11.67 -16.50
C LEU A 194 9.52 10.63 -17.61
N ILE A 195 9.69 9.36 -17.24
CA ILE A 195 9.93 8.26 -18.23
C ILE A 195 8.62 7.73 -18.81
N PHE A 196 7.60 7.52 -17.96
CA PHE A 196 6.39 6.77 -18.34
C PHE A 196 5.15 7.63 -18.54
N ASP A 197 5.07 8.80 -17.86
CA ASP A 197 3.92 9.69 -18.01
C ASP A 197 4.10 10.68 -19.18
N GLY A 198 5.32 10.82 -19.68
CA GLY A 198 5.69 11.78 -20.76
C GLY A 198 5.74 13.23 -20.28
N PRO A 199 6.23 14.15 -21.13
CA PRO A 199 6.19 15.58 -20.86
C PRO A 199 4.77 16.14 -20.91
#